data_ee0e3ebefa8975331b647ee18faeada0
#
_entry.id   ee0e3ebefa8975331b647ee18faeada0
#
_cell.length_a   1.000
_cell.length_b   1.000
_cell.length_c   1.000
_cell.angle_alpha   90.00
_cell.angle_beta   90.00
_cell.angle_gamma   90.00
#
_symmetry.space_group_name_H-M   'P 1'
#
loop_
_entity.id
_entity.type
_entity.pdbx_description
1 polymer ?
#
loop_
_entity_poly.entity_id
_entity_poly.type
_entity_poly.pdbx_seq_one_letter_code
_entity_poly.pdbx_strand_id
1 'polypeptide(L)'
;MENVVTPDQGRATALATTLSLLVGWFLLSVWLALHDPFGAPGQPPFGIAIILAVPLAVFALDSRLHGPLFDGLRRLDLASLIAVQAYRIGGVFFLVAWRAGTLPGAFALPAGFGDLAVGLSAPFVAAAVAARRRGARALAWTWNIVGLADLANALFAGVTHSRSALGVFAGSLPSDAVGRYPLSLIPIFFVPLAILLHIAAMRRLRAAPASP
;
A
#
# COMPACT_ATOMS: atom_id res chain seq x y z
N MET A 1 26.04 -21.87 28.37
CA MET A 1 26.44 -21.54 27.00
C MET A 1 25.45 -20.51 26.49
N GLU A 2 25.78 -19.22 26.54
CA GLU A 2 24.98 -18.19 25.96
C GLU A 2 25.09 -18.29 24.41
N ASN A 3 23.98 -18.51 23.74
CA ASN A 3 23.94 -18.48 22.28
C ASN A 3 24.22 -17.04 21.81
N VAL A 4 25.43 -16.72 21.50
CA VAL A 4 25.82 -15.44 20.89
C VAL A 4 25.24 -15.40 19.47
N VAL A 5 24.09 -14.75 19.33
CA VAL A 5 23.44 -14.53 18.03
C VAL A 5 24.34 -13.60 17.21
N THR A 6 24.86 -14.09 16.08
CA THR A 6 25.66 -13.26 15.17
C THR A 6 24.79 -12.16 14.52
N PRO A 7 25.38 -10.99 14.14
CA PRO A 7 24.61 -9.90 13.48
C PRO A 7 23.84 -10.35 12.25
N ASP A 8 24.37 -11.29 11.48
CA ASP A 8 23.72 -11.85 10.28
C ASP A 8 22.53 -12.75 10.64
N GLN A 9 22.64 -13.55 11.69
CA GLN A 9 21.53 -14.37 12.19
C GLN A 9 20.38 -13.50 12.70
N GLY A 10 20.67 -12.42 13.43
CA GLY A 10 19.66 -11.46 13.89
C GLY A 10 18.95 -10.74 12.73
N ARG A 11 19.67 -10.45 11.64
CA ARG A 11 19.08 -9.87 10.42
C ARG A 11 18.17 -10.86 9.70
N ALA A 12 18.64 -12.09 9.50
CA ALA A 12 17.86 -13.14 8.84
C ALA A 12 16.57 -13.46 9.62
N THR A 13 16.64 -13.57 10.94
CA THR A 13 15.48 -13.82 11.81
C THR A 13 14.46 -12.69 11.72
N ALA A 14 14.89 -11.43 11.80
CA ALA A 14 13.98 -10.28 11.69
C ALA A 14 13.26 -10.22 10.33
N LEU A 15 13.97 -10.48 9.24
CA LEU A 15 13.37 -10.53 7.90
C LEU A 15 12.39 -11.70 7.77
N ALA A 16 12.75 -12.88 8.27
CA ALA A 16 11.87 -14.05 8.26
C ALA A 16 10.58 -13.78 9.06
N THR A 17 10.68 -13.19 10.25
CA THR A 17 9.52 -12.81 11.07
C THR A 17 8.63 -11.79 10.33
N THR A 18 9.23 -10.76 9.73
CA THR A 18 8.48 -9.76 8.96
C THR A 18 7.75 -10.40 7.77
N LEU A 19 8.41 -11.29 7.03
CA LEU A 19 7.79 -12.01 5.92
C LEU A 19 6.65 -12.91 6.40
N SER A 20 6.83 -13.63 7.50
CA SER A 20 5.77 -14.46 8.10
C SER A 20 4.55 -13.64 8.50
N LEU A 21 4.75 -12.46 9.09
CA LEU A 21 3.66 -11.53 9.44
C LEU A 21 2.94 -11.00 8.19
N LEU A 22 3.68 -10.65 7.13
CA LEU A 22 3.09 -10.21 5.86
C LEU A 22 2.30 -11.31 5.17
N VAL A 23 2.83 -12.55 5.16
CA VAL A 23 2.12 -13.71 4.62
C VAL A 23 0.85 -14.00 5.43
N GLY A 24 0.94 -14.00 6.75
CA GLY A 24 -0.23 -14.17 7.62
C GLY A 24 -1.31 -13.11 7.37
N TRP A 25 -0.90 -11.84 7.26
CA TRP A 25 -1.82 -10.74 6.91
C TRP A 25 -2.40 -10.91 5.51
N PHE A 26 -1.61 -11.34 4.51
CA PHE A 26 -2.12 -11.63 3.17
C PHE A 26 -3.17 -12.75 3.18
N LEU A 27 -2.90 -13.86 3.87
CA LEU A 27 -3.85 -14.97 4.00
C LEU A 27 -5.14 -14.55 4.70
N LEU A 28 -5.04 -13.74 5.77
CA LEU A 28 -6.21 -13.14 6.42
C LEU A 28 -6.98 -12.23 5.45
N SER A 29 -6.27 -11.46 4.64
CA SER A 29 -6.88 -10.58 3.63
C SER A 29 -7.61 -11.37 2.54
N VAL A 30 -7.06 -12.51 2.10
CA VAL A 30 -7.74 -13.42 1.18
C VAL A 30 -9.00 -13.98 1.82
N TRP A 31 -8.92 -14.43 3.07
CA TRP A 31 -10.07 -14.94 3.79
C TRP A 31 -11.17 -13.88 3.92
N LEU A 32 -10.82 -12.65 4.33
CA LEU A 32 -11.76 -11.52 4.40
C LEU A 32 -12.37 -11.23 3.03
N ALA A 33 -11.56 -11.19 1.96
CA ALA A 33 -12.03 -10.91 0.61
C ALA A 33 -13.07 -11.91 0.10
N LEU A 34 -13.00 -13.15 0.55
CA LEU A 34 -13.95 -14.21 0.21
C LEU A 34 -15.26 -14.12 1.01
N HIS A 35 -15.31 -13.33 2.11
CA HIS A 35 -16.45 -13.22 3.02
C HIS A 35 -17.14 -11.85 2.96
N ASP A 36 -16.88 -11.05 1.92
CA ASP A 36 -17.46 -9.73 1.64
C ASP A 36 -17.48 -8.77 2.85
N PRO A 37 -16.31 -8.22 3.25
CA PRO A 37 -16.16 -7.44 4.48
C PRO A 37 -16.65 -5.99 4.38
N PHE A 38 -17.12 -5.55 3.19
CA PHE A 38 -17.43 -4.13 2.95
C PHE A 38 -18.84 -3.72 3.33
N GLY A 39 -19.69 -4.69 3.64
CA GLY A 39 -21.05 -4.46 4.10
C GLY A 39 -22.08 -4.25 2.99
N ALA A 40 -23.35 -4.08 3.41
CA ALA A 40 -24.48 -3.93 2.50
C ALA A 40 -24.57 -2.52 1.87
N PRO A 41 -25.17 -2.38 0.68
CA PRO A 41 -25.48 -1.09 0.08
C PRO A 41 -26.27 -0.17 1.04
N GLY A 42 -25.97 1.13 1.01
CA GLY A 42 -26.62 2.13 1.87
C GLY A 42 -26.05 2.24 3.30
N GLN A 43 -25.20 1.31 3.71
CA GLN A 43 -24.51 1.38 5.01
C GLN A 43 -23.29 2.30 4.94
N PRO A 44 -22.89 2.94 6.06
CA PRO A 44 -21.61 3.62 6.13
C PRO A 44 -20.46 2.65 5.84
N PRO A 45 -19.38 3.09 5.15
CA PRO A 45 -18.28 2.21 4.72
C PRO A 45 -17.32 1.87 5.87
N PHE A 46 -17.85 1.40 7.01
CA PHE A 46 -17.05 1.04 8.17
C PHE A 46 -16.05 -0.08 7.87
N GLY A 47 -16.43 -1.03 7.00
CA GLY A 47 -15.52 -2.11 6.59
C GLY A 47 -14.23 -1.56 5.97
N ILE A 48 -14.33 -0.62 5.03
CA ILE A 48 -13.15 0.03 4.42
C ILE A 48 -12.33 0.77 5.47
N ALA A 49 -13.00 1.55 6.35
CA ALA A 49 -12.31 2.31 7.39
C ALA A 49 -11.53 1.40 8.35
N ILE A 50 -12.13 0.29 8.80
CA ILE A 50 -11.50 -0.69 9.69
C ILE A 50 -10.33 -1.38 9.00
N ILE A 51 -10.53 -1.85 7.76
CA ILE A 51 -9.52 -2.55 6.99
C ILE A 51 -8.29 -1.69 6.73
N LEU A 52 -8.46 -0.38 6.56
CA LEU A 52 -7.35 0.56 6.42
C LEU A 52 -6.74 0.93 7.78
N ALA A 53 -7.58 1.25 8.76
CA ALA A 53 -7.12 1.76 10.06
C ALA A 53 -6.36 0.70 10.87
N VAL A 54 -6.82 -0.55 10.88
CA VAL A 54 -6.23 -1.60 11.73
C VAL A 54 -4.78 -1.88 11.36
N PRO A 55 -4.39 -2.17 10.10
CA PRO A 55 -2.98 -2.38 9.76
C PRO A 55 -2.10 -1.17 10.05
N LEU A 56 -2.62 0.04 9.81
CA LEU A 56 -1.89 1.28 10.09
C LEU A 56 -1.69 1.48 11.61
N ALA A 57 -2.73 1.20 12.41
CA ALA A 57 -2.64 1.27 13.87
C ALA A 57 -1.69 0.21 14.45
N VAL A 58 -1.77 -1.02 13.95
CA VAL A 58 -0.86 -2.10 14.32
C VAL A 58 0.58 -1.71 14.01
N PHE A 59 0.85 -1.19 12.81
CA PHE A 59 2.19 -0.72 12.46
C PHE A 59 2.65 0.47 13.32
N ALA A 60 1.75 1.42 13.61
CA ALA A 60 2.08 2.55 14.48
C ALA A 60 2.45 2.09 15.89
N LEU A 61 1.71 1.13 16.45
CA LEU A 61 2.00 0.53 17.75
C LEU A 61 3.32 -0.26 17.72
N ASP A 62 3.47 -1.16 16.73
CA ASP A 62 4.69 -1.94 16.49
C ASP A 62 5.92 -1.03 16.36
N SER A 63 5.79 0.10 15.66
CA SER A 63 6.87 1.07 15.52
C SER A 63 7.24 1.80 16.83
N ARG A 64 6.29 1.97 17.76
CA ARG A 64 6.54 2.57 19.08
C ARG A 64 7.19 1.56 20.04
N LEU A 65 6.82 0.30 19.90
CA LEU A 65 7.32 -0.80 20.74
C LEU A 65 8.60 -1.43 20.15
N HIS A 66 9.15 -0.93 19.05
CA HIS A 66 10.27 -1.51 18.30
C HIS A 66 10.02 -2.99 17.97
N GLY A 67 8.80 -3.26 17.53
CA GLY A 67 8.35 -4.61 17.20
C GLY A 67 8.94 -5.14 15.88
N PRO A 68 8.70 -6.43 15.58
CA PRO A 68 9.38 -7.14 14.50
C PRO A 68 9.08 -6.59 13.09
N LEU A 69 7.87 -6.08 12.86
CA LEU A 69 7.52 -5.51 11.56
C LEU A 69 8.30 -4.22 11.29
N PHE A 70 8.35 -3.33 12.27
CA PHE A 70 9.11 -2.10 12.19
C PHE A 70 10.61 -2.36 12.05
N ASP A 71 11.15 -3.28 12.84
CA ASP A 71 12.56 -3.65 12.79
C ASP A 71 12.96 -4.29 11.46
N GLY A 72 12.09 -5.12 10.87
CA GLY A 72 12.30 -5.67 9.54
C GLY A 72 12.30 -4.59 8.46
N LEU A 73 11.31 -3.70 8.45
CA LEU A 73 11.25 -2.60 7.49
C LEU A 73 12.41 -1.60 7.67
N ARG A 74 12.86 -1.37 8.87
CA ARG A 74 14.07 -0.57 9.16
C ARG A 74 15.36 -1.17 8.60
N ARG A 75 15.41 -2.46 8.33
CA ARG A 75 16.59 -3.13 7.74
C ARG A 75 16.63 -3.00 6.22
N LEU A 76 15.50 -2.71 5.59
CA LEU A 76 15.45 -2.43 4.15
C LEU A 76 16.02 -1.03 3.88
N ASP A 77 16.83 -0.91 2.86
CA ASP A 77 17.28 0.39 2.38
C ASP A 77 16.18 1.15 1.64
N LEU A 78 16.38 2.44 1.41
CA LEU A 78 15.41 3.30 0.76
C LEU A 78 15.08 2.83 -0.67
N ALA A 79 16.09 2.36 -1.42
CA ALA A 79 15.89 1.90 -2.78
C ALA A 79 15.00 0.65 -2.82
N SER A 80 15.19 -0.29 -1.89
CA SER A 80 14.36 -1.49 -1.76
C SER A 80 12.92 -1.16 -1.39
N LEU A 81 12.70 -0.22 -0.44
CA LEU A 81 11.35 0.23 -0.05
C LEU A 81 10.59 0.87 -1.22
N ILE A 82 11.29 1.58 -2.11
CA ILE A 82 10.72 2.17 -3.31
C ILE A 82 10.50 1.08 -4.37
N ALA A 83 11.49 0.23 -4.65
CA ALA A 83 11.42 -0.79 -5.69
C ALA A 83 10.27 -1.78 -5.49
N VAL A 84 10.02 -2.18 -4.25
CA VAL A 84 8.90 -3.09 -3.91
C VAL A 84 7.56 -2.51 -4.38
N GLN A 85 7.37 -1.20 -4.41
CA GLN A 85 6.13 -0.57 -4.88
C GLN A 85 5.82 -0.82 -6.37
N ALA A 86 6.74 -1.45 -7.13
CA ALA A 86 6.47 -1.88 -8.50
C ALA A 86 5.26 -2.82 -8.63
N TYR A 87 4.84 -3.51 -7.54
CA TYR A 87 3.62 -4.31 -7.54
C TYR A 87 2.35 -3.49 -7.86
N ARG A 88 2.38 -2.16 -7.69
CA ARG A 88 1.27 -1.26 -8.04
C ARG A 88 0.94 -1.26 -9.53
N ILE A 89 1.79 -1.84 -10.38
CA ILE A 89 1.43 -2.18 -11.77
C ILE A 89 0.13 -2.99 -11.81
N GLY A 90 -0.21 -3.73 -10.74
CA GLY A 90 -1.51 -4.38 -10.56
C GLY A 90 -2.73 -3.44 -10.65
N GLY A 91 -2.57 -2.11 -10.58
CA GLY A 91 -3.62 -1.13 -10.91
C GLY A 91 -4.20 -1.29 -12.31
N VAL A 92 -3.49 -1.99 -13.22
CA VAL A 92 -4.02 -2.39 -14.54
C VAL A 92 -5.34 -3.15 -14.42
N PHE A 93 -5.58 -3.89 -13.33
CA PHE A 93 -6.83 -4.61 -13.12
C PHE A 93 -8.05 -3.69 -13.00
N PHE A 94 -7.89 -2.45 -12.51
CA PHE A 94 -8.95 -1.44 -12.53
C PHE A 94 -9.30 -1.04 -13.97
N LEU A 95 -8.29 -0.87 -14.83
CA LEU A 95 -8.50 -0.52 -16.24
C LEU A 95 -9.16 -1.67 -17.02
N VAL A 96 -8.78 -2.91 -16.72
CA VAL A 96 -9.42 -4.11 -17.29
C VAL A 96 -10.88 -4.19 -16.85
N ALA A 97 -11.16 -3.98 -15.56
CA ALA A 97 -12.52 -4.00 -15.02
C ALA A 97 -13.40 -2.87 -15.59
N TRP A 98 -12.82 -1.68 -15.80
CA TRP A 98 -13.51 -0.60 -16.52
C TRP A 98 -13.82 -0.99 -17.96
N ARG A 99 -12.85 -1.54 -18.68
CA ARG A 99 -13.03 -1.98 -20.06
C ARG A 99 -14.09 -3.06 -20.20
N ALA A 100 -14.20 -3.92 -19.19
CA ALA A 100 -15.22 -4.96 -19.07
C ALA A 100 -16.60 -4.44 -18.62
N GLY A 101 -16.76 -3.13 -18.38
CA GLY A 101 -18.02 -2.53 -17.93
C GLY A 101 -18.41 -2.89 -16.49
N THR A 102 -17.46 -3.30 -15.64
CA THR A 102 -17.71 -3.69 -14.24
C THR A 102 -17.36 -2.59 -13.24
N LEU A 103 -16.58 -1.57 -13.65
CA LEU A 103 -16.24 -0.42 -12.83
C LEU A 103 -16.49 0.90 -13.58
N PRO A 104 -16.90 1.97 -12.87
CA PRO A 104 -17.08 3.28 -13.48
C PRO A 104 -15.73 3.91 -13.84
N GLY A 105 -15.66 4.56 -15.01
CA GLY A 105 -14.43 5.22 -15.46
C GLY A 105 -13.96 6.33 -14.51
N ALA A 106 -14.90 7.03 -13.88
CA ALA A 106 -14.57 8.10 -12.92
C ALA A 106 -13.75 7.62 -11.71
N PHE A 107 -13.86 6.34 -11.34
CA PHE A 107 -13.01 5.69 -10.35
C PHE A 107 -11.83 4.98 -10.99
N ALA A 108 -12.10 4.10 -11.95
CA ALA A 108 -11.11 3.13 -12.43
C ALA A 108 -9.96 3.76 -13.22
N LEU A 109 -10.23 4.85 -13.97
CA LEU A 109 -9.19 5.50 -14.77
C LEU A 109 -8.15 6.21 -13.88
N PRO A 110 -8.53 7.13 -12.97
CA PRO A 110 -7.54 7.78 -12.11
C PRO A 110 -6.82 6.77 -11.21
N ALA A 111 -7.53 5.82 -10.58
CA ALA A 111 -6.91 4.83 -9.72
C ALA A 111 -5.95 3.90 -10.49
N GLY A 112 -6.36 3.40 -11.67
CA GLY A 112 -5.54 2.50 -12.47
C GLY A 112 -4.32 3.17 -13.07
N PHE A 113 -4.47 4.35 -13.65
CA PHE A 113 -3.33 5.08 -14.23
C PHE A 113 -2.38 5.62 -13.17
N GLY A 114 -2.89 6.07 -12.02
CA GLY A 114 -2.08 6.50 -10.90
C GLY A 114 -1.21 5.37 -10.36
N ASP A 115 -1.82 4.22 -10.06
CA ASP A 115 -1.10 3.02 -9.65
C ASP A 115 -0.05 2.59 -10.68
N LEU A 116 -0.39 2.58 -11.97
CA LEU A 116 0.56 2.27 -13.04
C LEU A 116 1.72 3.26 -13.09
N ALA A 117 1.45 4.57 -12.99
CA ALA A 117 2.49 5.58 -13.01
C ALA A 117 3.48 5.42 -11.86
N VAL A 118 2.96 5.20 -10.64
CA VAL A 118 3.78 4.96 -9.45
C VAL A 118 4.54 3.63 -9.56
N GLY A 119 3.86 2.55 -9.96
CA GLY A 119 4.47 1.22 -10.07
C GLY A 119 5.56 1.14 -11.13
N LEU A 120 5.31 1.68 -12.33
CA LEU A 120 6.28 1.69 -13.42
C LEU A 120 7.48 2.61 -13.14
N SER A 121 7.28 3.72 -12.43
CA SER A 121 8.37 4.63 -12.08
C SER A 121 9.20 4.14 -10.89
N ALA A 122 8.68 3.25 -10.03
CA ALA A 122 9.35 2.77 -8.83
C ALA A 122 10.78 2.24 -9.08
N PRO A 123 11.05 1.34 -10.06
CA PRO A 123 12.40 0.83 -10.29
C PRO A 123 13.38 1.93 -10.73
N PHE A 124 12.92 2.93 -11.48
CA PHE A 124 13.77 4.05 -11.92
C PHE A 124 14.14 4.98 -10.77
N VAL A 125 13.18 5.30 -9.90
CA VAL A 125 13.42 6.09 -8.69
C VAL A 125 14.34 5.34 -7.73
N ALA A 126 14.10 4.03 -7.53
CA ALA A 126 14.96 3.17 -6.73
C ALA A 126 16.40 3.13 -7.25
N ALA A 127 16.59 2.98 -8.57
CA ALA A 127 17.92 2.98 -9.20
C ALA A 127 18.61 4.33 -9.03
N ALA A 128 17.91 5.46 -9.16
CA ALA A 128 18.46 6.78 -8.92
C ALA A 128 18.95 6.97 -7.47
N VAL A 129 18.17 6.46 -6.50
CA VAL A 129 18.50 6.47 -5.07
C VAL A 129 19.70 5.56 -4.78
N ALA A 130 19.72 4.33 -5.29
CA ALA A 130 20.81 3.38 -5.10
C ALA A 130 22.13 3.91 -5.68
N ALA A 131 22.08 4.56 -6.86
CA ALA A 131 23.23 5.19 -7.51
C ALA A 131 23.60 6.56 -6.89
N ARG A 132 22.93 7.01 -5.83
CA ARG A 132 23.16 8.31 -5.18
C ARG A 132 23.21 9.48 -6.16
N ARG A 133 22.36 9.46 -7.20
CA ARG A 133 22.34 10.52 -8.21
C ARG A 133 21.99 11.88 -7.59
N ARG A 134 22.55 12.94 -8.17
CA ARG A 134 22.20 14.32 -7.75
C ARG A 134 20.69 14.52 -7.86
N GLY A 135 20.04 15.02 -6.80
CA GLY A 135 18.59 15.20 -6.73
C GLY A 135 17.77 13.94 -6.42
N ALA A 136 18.38 12.75 -6.28
CA ALA A 136 17.65 11.50 -6.02
C ALA A 136 16.80 11.57 -4.72
N ARG A 137 17.29 12.32 -3.71
CA ARG A 137 16.53 12.55 -2.46
C ARG A 137 15.24 13.34 -2.70
N ALA A 138 15.32 14.43 -3.45
CA ALA A 138 14.15 15.25 -3.81
C ALA A 138 13.17 14.43 -4.68
N LEU A 139 13.69 13.70 -5.67
CA LEU A 139 12.90 12.79 -6.49
C LEU A 139 12.16 11.76 -5.65
N ALA A 140 12.84 11.11 -4.69
CA ALA A 140 12.21 10.14 -3.79
C ALA A 140 11.14 10.77 -2.91
N TRP A 141 11.35 12.00 -2.38
CA TRP A 141 10.34 12.74 -1.63
C TRP A 141 9.10 13.02 -2.48
N THR A 142 9.28 13.62 -3.65
CA THR A 142 8.17 13.95 -4.57
C THR A 142 7.41 12.68 -4.96
N TRP A 143 8.13 11.61 -5.32
CA TRP A 143 7.53 10.34 -5.70
C TRP A 143 6.69 9.73 -4.57
N ASN A 144 7.17 9.76 -3.31
CA ASN A 144 6.41 9.27 -2.16
C ASN A 144 5.16 10.11 -1.89
N ILE A 145 5.24 11.45 -2.01
CA ILE A 145 4.08 12.34 -1.85
C ILE A 145 3.04 12.06 -2.94
N VAL A 146 3.46 11.97 -4.19
CA VAL A 146 2.58 11.66 -5.32
C VAL A 146 1.91 10.30 -5.13
N GLY A 147 2.69 9.27 -4.73
CA GLY A 147 2.13 7.93 -4.49
C GLY A 147 1.11 7.87 -3.35
N LEU A 148 1.31 8.65 -2.27
CA LEU A 148 0.31 8.76 -1.20
C LEU A 148 -0.92 9.57 -1.63
N ALA A 149 -0.74 10.63 -2.41
CA ALA A 149 -1.85 11.42 -2.94
C ALA A 149 -2.72 10.59 -3.90
N ASP A 150 -2.10 9.75 -4.73
CA ASP A 150 -2.79 8.83 -5.60
C ASP A 150 -3.63 7.80 -4.82
N LEU A 151 -3.07 7.18 -3.77
CA LEU A 151 -3.81 6.26 -2.90
C LEU A 151 -4.99 6.97 -2.21
N ALA A 152 -4.79 8.20 -1.73
CA ALA A 152 -5.87 8.99 -1.14
C ALA A 152 -6.98 9.29 -2.15
N ASN A 153 -6.62 9.65 -3.39
CA ASN A 153 -7.56 9.88 -4.48
C ASN A 153 -8.32 8.60 -4.85
N ALA A 154 -7.64 7.45 -4.96
CA ALA A 154 -8.27 6.17 -5.25
C ALA A 154 -9.30 5.77 -4.17
N LEU A 155 -8.95 5.95 -2.89
CA LEU A 155 -9.87 5.70 -1.76
C LEU A 155 -11.06 6.66 -1.79
N PHE A 156 -10.82 7.96 -1.98
CA PHE A 156 -11.87 8.96 -2.10
C PHE A 156 -12.82 8.64 -3.25
N ALA A 157 -12.29 8.40 -4.45
CA ALA A 157 -13.09 8.06 -5.61
C ALA A 157 -13.84 6.73 -5.42
N GLY A 158 -13.20 5.72 -4.82
CA GLY A 158 -13.83 4.45 -4.53
C GLY A 158 -15.05 4.58 -3.62
N VAL A 159 -14.92 5.33 -2.53
CA VAL A 159 -16.01 5.55 -1.56
C VAL A 159 -17.12 6.42 -2.17
N THR A 160 -16.77 7.52 -2.83
CA THR A 160 -17.77 8.48 -3.34
C THR A 160 -18.55 7.97 -4.54
N HIS A 161 -18.04 6.99 -5.29
CA HIS A 161 -18.75 6.33 -6.39
C HIS A 161 -19.38 4.98 -5.99
N SER A 162 -19.29 4.56 -4.73
CA SER A 162 -19.93 3.34 -4.24
C SER A 162 -21.42 3.57 -3.88
N ARG A 163 -22.14 2.48 -3.65
CA ARG A 163 -23.52 2.54 -3.08
C ARG A 163 -23.55 2.71 -1.57
N SER A 164 -22.42 3.05 -0.93
CA SER A 164 -22.41 3.34 0.50
C SER A 164 -23.13 4.64 0.83
N ALA A 165 -23.36 4.91 2.11
CA ALA A 165 -23.96 6.18 2.56
C ALA A 165 -23.15 7.43 2.16
N LEU A 166 -21.85 7.27 1.81
CA LEU A 166 -20.97 8.33 1.34
C LEU A 166 -20.83 8.39 -0.20
N GLY A 167 -21.60 7.57 -0.92
CA GLY A 167 -21.55 7.43 -2.37
C GLY A 167 -22.28 8.54 -3.13
N VAL A 168 -21.90 9.79 -2.88
CA VAL A 168 -22.54 11.00 -3.45
C VAL A 168 -22.44 11.12 -4.98
N PHE A 169 -21.53 10.37 -5.60
CA PHE A 169 -21.34 10.29 -7.05
C PHE A 169 -21.66 8.90 -7.61
N ALA A 170 -22.35 8.07 -6.84
CA ALA A 170 -22.79 6.75 -7.31
C ALA A 170 -23.77 6.91 -8.49
N GLY A 171 -23.32 6.49 -9.69
CA GLY A 171 -24.12 6.46 -10.89
C GLY A 171 -24.81 5.10 -11.11
N SER A 172 -25.25 4.85 -12.33
CA SER A 172 -25.81 3.55 -12.74
C SER A 172 -24.84 2.39 -12.61
N LEU A 173 -23.52 2.67 -12.76
CA LEU A 173 -22.44 1.71 -12.53
C LEU A 173 -21.59 2.20 -11.35
N PRO A 174 -21.81 1.68 -10.13
CA PRO A 174 -21.04 2.06 -8.96
C PRO A 174 -19.71 1.30 -8.85
N SER A 175 -18.83 1.75 -7.93
CA SER A 175 -17.52 1.15 -7.66
C SER A 175 -17.58 -0.11 -6.80
N ASP A 176 -18.76 -0.59 -6.40
CA ASP A 176 -18.93 -1.71 -5.45
C ASP A 176 -18.23 -3.01 -5.87
N ALA A 177 -17.97 -3.20 -7.18
CA ALA A 177 -17.21 -4.35 -7.66
C ALA A 177 -15.78 -4.42 -7.08
N VAL A 178 -15.23 -3.29 -6.61
CA VAL A 178 -13.94 -3.27 -5.88
C VAL A 178 -14.02 -4.04 -4.56
N GLY A 179 -15.20 -4.11 -3.96
CA GLY A 179 -15.43 -4.90 -2.74
C GLY A 179 -15.49 -6.41 -2.96
N ARG A 180 -15.49 -6.89 -4.20
CA ARG A 180 -15.63 -8.31 -4.51
C ARG A 180 -14.28 -8.93 -4.89
N TYR A 181 -14.07 -10.18 -4.46
CA TYR A 181 -12.88 -10.95 -4.86
C TYR A 181 -12.81 -11.10 -6.40
N PRO A 182 -11.67 -10.97 -7.05
CA PRO A 182 -10.34 -10.73 -6.48
C PRO A 182 -9.98 -9.24 -6.26
N LEU A 183 -10.78 -8.28 -6.78
CA LEU A 183 -10.46 -6.84 -6.70
C LEU A 183 -10.40 -6.34 -5.26
N SER A 184 -11.16 -6.93 -4.34
CA SER A 184 -11.18 -6.56 -2.92
C SER A 184 -9.83 -6.75 -2.21
N LEU A 185 -8.93 -7.57 -2.73
CA LEU A 185 -7.56 -7.66 -2.22
C LEU A 185 -6.79 -6.35 -2.34
N ILE A 186 -7.14 -5.50 -3.31
CA ILE A 186 -6.46 -4.21 -3.50
C ILE A 186 -6.69 -3.31 -2.28
N PRO A 187 -7.92 -2.94 -1.90
CA PRO A 187 -8.13 -2.12 -0.70
C PRO A 187 -7.87 -2.85 0.62
N ILE A 188 -7.97 -4.18 0.69
CA ILE A 188 -7.77 -4.93 1.95
C ILE A 188 -6.29 -5.12 2.28
N PHE A 189 -5.45 -5.38 1.30
CA PHE A 189 -4.04 -5.69 1.51
C PHE A 189 -3.10 -4.71 0.82
N PHE A 190 -3.23 -4.52 -0.50
CA PHE A 190 -2.22 -3.79 -1.27
C PHE A 190 -2.20 -2.29 -0.97
N VAL A 191 -3.34 -1.65 -0.73
CA VAL A 191 -3.39 -0.22 -0.38
C VAL A 191 -2.79 0.05 1.00
N PRO A 192 -3.18 -0.63 2.10
CA PRO A 192 -2.52 -0.42 3.39
C PRO A 192 -1.03 -0.74 3.33
N LEU A 193 -0.62 -1.80 2.63
CA LEU A 193 0.80 -2.12 2.43
C LEU A 193 1.54 -0.98 1.72
N ALA A 194 0.96 -0.42 0.65
CA ALA A 194 1.56 0.72 -0.06
C ALA A 194 1.75 1.92 0.87
N ILE A 195 0.74 2.26 1.67
CA ILE A 195 0.81 3.35 2.64
C ILE A 195 1.94 3.11 3.65
N LEU A 196 2.04 1.89 4.20
CA LEU A 196 3.10 1.54 5.15
C LEU A 196 4.50 1.66 4.53
N LEU A 197 4.69 1.21 3.28
CA LEU A 197 5.95 1.32 2.56
C LEU A 197 6.32 2.78 2.27
N HIS A 198 5.36 3.63 1.88
CA HIS A 198 5.57 5.06 1.71
C HIS A 198 5.97 5.73 3.03
N ILE A 199 5.29 5.41 4.14
CA ILE A 199 5.63 5.94 5.47
C ILE A 199 7.04 5.50 5.87
N ALA A 200 7.41 4.23 5.68
CA ALA A 200 8.74 3.72 5.98
C ALA A 200 9.82 4.42 5.14
N ALA A 201 9.59 4.61 3.83
CA ALA A 201 10.50 5.34 2.94
C ALA A 201 10.67 6.81 3.37
N MET A 202 9.58 7.51 3.72
CA MET A 202 9.63 8.89 4.19
C MET A 202 10.37 9.03 5.54
N ARG A 203 10.19 8.07 6.46
CA ARG A 203 10.98 8.03 7.71
C ARG A 203 12.47 7.86 7.43
N ARG A 204 12.84 7.01 6.47
CA ARG A 204 14.24 6.87 6.01
C ARG A 204 14.78 8.16 5.40
N LEU A 205 14.00 8.82 4.57
CA LEU A 205 14.36 10.12 3.98
C LEU A 205 14.58 11.21 5.03
N ARG A 206 13.81 11.22 6.12
CA ARG A 206 13.99 12.16 7.24
C ARG A 206 15.26 11.87 8.04
N ALA A 207 15.57 10.61 8.28
CA ALA A 207 16.71 10.18 9.09
C ALA A 207 18.06 10.34 8.35
N ALA A 208 18.08 10.38 7.01
CA ALA A 208 19.29 10.59 6.25
C ALA A 208 19.74 12.07 6.34
N PRO A 209 21.01 12.38 6.67
CA PRO A 209 21.51 13.75 6.65
C PRO A 209 21.34 14.35 5.25
N ALA A 210 21.08 15.66 5.21
CA ALA A 210 21.06 16.39 3.94
C ALA A 210 22.46 16.24 3.30
N SER A 211 22.54 15.62 2.13
CA SER A 211 23.78 15.66 1.34
C SER A 211 24.05 17.12 0.97
N PRO A 212 25.30 17.59 1.12
CA PRO A 212 25.67 18.94 0.69
C PRO A 212 25.44 19.16 -0.80
#